data_aedf3ff90dc7ec9093105b615d9f27f8
#
_entry.id   aedf3ff90dc7ec9093105b615d9f27f8
#
_cell.length_a   1.000
_cell.length_b   1.000
_cell.length_c   1.000
_cell.angle_alpha   90.00
_cell.angle_beta   90.00
_cell.angle_gamma   90.00
#
_symmetry.space_group_name_H-M   'P 1'
#
loop_
_entity.id
_entity.type
_entity.pdbx_description
1 polymer ?
#
loop_
_entity_poly.entity_id
_entity_poly.type
_entity_poly.pdbx_seq_one_letter_code
_entity_poly.pdbx_strand_id
1 'polypeptide(L)'
;LTLLVASGCTNLDEKWYSEVTPDTYFTSKETVYSFLVRSFTHWRWFHGFDRAILQECTTDEMCVTQKGIHYNDVRYAQLQHHDWTPLHPNNEETWRGVGMGVAMALACKEDLAGVDYVSLGMTEELKADHQMQLQTLVAYFYLRGLDFYGGMPIYRRSTTEESPRSTARETFNYVEELLLAAIPKLEKKTADMLEEGYLRQGTAAALLAQLYFNAEVYTGESRFAECAQICQDLLDGKYGYYELEEDWFGPFTFENNKSKEVMWSVQSQYAKGTLFQWQFERYNHYNAKNYFDLSGYSSTNGMHLQPSLKPNGDP
;
A
#
# COMPACT_ATOMS: atom_id res chain seq x y z
N LEU A 1 -22.03 -67.37 22.41
CA LEU A 1 -22.27 -66.03 21.89
C LEU A 1 -20.95 -65.48 21.34
N THR A 2 -20.76 -65.57 20.03
CA THR A 2 -19.54 -65.13 19.34
C THR A 2 -19.73 -63.68 18.91
N LEU A 3 -18.96 -62.74 19.48
CA LEU A 3 -18.94 -61.34 19.08
C LEU A 3 -18.09 -61.23 17.78
N LEU A 4 -18.74 -60.95 16.69
CA LEU A 4 -18.07 -60.51 15.44
C LEU A 4 -17.66 -59.05 15.62
N VAL A 5 -16.37 -58.75 15.77
CA VAL A 5 -15.80 -57.43 15.68
C VAL A 5 -15.58 -57.15 14.20
N ALA A 6 -16.46 -56.38 13.58
CA ALA A 6 -16.25 -55.83 12.25
C ALA A 6 -15.28 -54.66 12.34
N SER A 7 -14.00 -54.87 12.04
CA SER A 7 -13.04 -53.79 11.79
C SER A 7 -13.34 -53.17 10.44
N GLY A 8 -14.13 -52.11 10.40
CA GLY A 8 -14.30 -51.27 9.22
C GLY A 8 -13.06 -50.43 9.05
N CYS A 9 -12.24 -50.68 8.02
CA CYS A 9 -11.22 -49.77 7.55
C CYS A 9 -11.95 -48.66 6.75
N THR A 10 -12.51 -47.69 7.43
CA THR A 10 -12.93 -46.44 6.81
C THR A 10 -11.75 -45.48 6.91
N ASN A 11 -11.14 -45.21 5.76
CA ASN A 11 -10.23 -44.07 5.64
C ASN A 11 -11.08 -42.81 5.79
N LEU A 12 -10.93 -42.10 6.91
CA LEU A 12 -11.64 -40.87 7.23
C LEU A 12 -10.89 -39.62 6.70
N ASP A 13 -9.82 -39.80 5.91
CA ASP A 13 -9.11 -38.68 5.29
C ASP A 13 -10.04 -38.00 4.27
N GLU A 14 -10.45 -36.81 4.60
CA GLU A 14 -11.24 -35.97 3.69
C GLU A 14 -10.39 -35.59 2.47
N LYS A 15 -10.88 -35.96 1.28
CA LYS A 15 -10.30 -35.47 0.04
C LYS A 15 -11.10 -34.26 -0.41
N TRP A 16 -10.52 -33.10 -0.28
CA TRP A 16 -11.06 -31.84 -0.78
C TRP A 16 -10.92 -31.80 -2.32
N TYR A 17 -12.00 -32.02 -3.05
CA TYR A 17 -12.00 -31.99 -4.54
C TYR A 17 -12.31 -30.60 -5.11
N SER A 18 -12.81 -29.69 -4.31
CA SER A 18 -13.26 -28.35 -4.71
C SER A 18 -12.57 -27.20 -3.99
N GLU A 19 -11.71 -27.48 -3.02
CA GLU A 19 -10.97 -26.45 -2.28
C GLU A 19 -9.48 -26.56 -2.56
N VAL A 20 -8.86 -25.41 -2.75
CA VAL A 20 -7.41 -25.26 -2.89
C VAL A 20 -6.83 -25.07 -1.49
N THR A 21 -6.06 -26.04 -1.02
CA THR A 21 -5.32 -25.95 0.23
C THR A 21 -3.90 -25.46 -0.01
N PRO A 22 -3.16 -24.93 0.98
CA PRO A 22 -1.76 -24.55 0.82
C PRO A 22 -0.91 -25.66 0.19
N ASP A 23 -1.09 -26.92 0.64
CA ASP A 23 -0.33 -28.08 0.14
C ASP A 23 -0.61 -28.41 -1.35
N THR A 24 -1.80 -28.07 -1.83
CA THR A 24 -2.18 -28.29 -3.24
C THR A 24 -1.95 -27.09 -4.12
N TYR A 25 -1.79 -25.89 -3.54
CA TYR A 25 -1.58 -24.65 -4.28
C TYR A 25 -0.10 -24.38 -4.57
N PHE A 26 0.76 -24.48 -3.56
CA PHE A 26 2.19 -24.16 -3.70
C PHE A 26 2.97 -25.30 -4.33
N THR A 27 2.82 -25.47 -5.66
CA THR A 27 3.44 -26.54 -6.44
C THR A 27 4.61 -26.06 -7.31
N SER A 28 4.83 -24.76 -7.40
CA SER A 28 5.91 -24.14 -8.18
C SER A 28 6.23 -22.75 -7.67
N LYS A 29 7.36 -22.19 -8.08
CA LYS A 29 7.75 -20.80 -7.77
C LYS A 29 6.73 -19.78 -8.29
N GLU A 30 6.11 -20.05 -9.45
CA GLU A 30 5.10 -19.17 -10.05
C GLU A 30 3.87 -19.05 -9.15
N THR A 31 3.46 -20.12 -8.48
CA THR A 31 2.34 -20.07 -7.52
C THR A 31 2.70 -19.29 -6.26
N VAL A 32 3.94 -19.37 -5.79
CA VAL A 32 4.45 -18.54 -4.69
C VAL A 32 4.41 -17.07 -5.05
N TYR A 33 4.94 -16.68 -6.22
CA TYR A 33 4.90 -15.29 -6.68
C TYR A 33 3.47 -14.78 -6.90
N SER A 34 2.61 -15.60 -7.50
CA SER A 34 1.19 -15.22 -7.71
C SER A 34 0.48 -14.95 -6.39
N PHE A 35 0.80 -15.72 -5.36
CA PHE A 35 0.23 -15.54 -4.02
C PHE A 35 0.78 -14.29 -3.32
N LEU A 36 2.09 -14.08 -3.40
CA LEU A 36 2.75 -12.89 -2.86
C LEU A 36 2.16 -11.60 -3.43
N VAL A 37 2.06 -11.50 -4.76
CA VAL A 37 1.59 -10.27 -5.42
C VAL A 37 0.11 -9.96 -5.16
N ARG A 38 -0.67 -10.91 -4.64
CA ARG A 38 -2.07 -10.68 -4.28
C ARG A 38 -2.23 -9.54 -3.25
N SER A 39 -1.33 -9.47 -2.26
CA SER A 39 -1.31 -8.41 -1.25
C SER A 39 -0.96 -7.05 -1.88
N PHE A 40 -0.05 -7.03 -2.85
CA PHE A 40 0.31 -5.82 -3.60
C PHE A 40 -0.79 -5.36 -4.56
N THR A 41 -1.62 -6.28 -5.06
CA THR A 41 -2.81 -5.92 -5.84
C THR A 41 -3.80 -5.11 -4.99
N HIS A 42 -3.96 -5.45 -3.71
CA HIS A 42 -4.79 -4.67 -2.79
C HIS A 42 -4.18 -3.29 -2.50
N TRP A 43 -2.85 -3.20 -2.33
CA TRP A 43 -2.16 -1.92 -2.23
C TRP A 43 -2.43 -1.02 -3.44
N ARG A 44 -2.41 -1.58 -4.67
CA ARG A 44 -2.80 -0.88 -5.88
C ARG A 44 -4.24 -0.34 -5.82
N TRP A 45 -5.19 -1.16 -5.38
CA TRP A 45 -6.58 -0.72 -5.21
C TRP A 45 -6.69 0.37 -4.14
N PHE A 46 -5.94 0.25 -3.04
CA PHE A 46 -5.94 1.22 -1.95
C PHE A 46 -5.53 2.63 -2.40
N HIS A 47 -4.66 2.76 -3.38
CA HIS A 47 -4.28 4.04 -3.98
C HIS A 47 -5.31 4.60 -4.97
N GLY A 48 -6.51 4.04 -5.05
CA GLY A 48 -7.57 4.54 -5.91
C GLY A 48 -8.12 5.90 -5.49
N PHE A 49 -8.92 6.46 -6.37
CA PHE A 49 -9.43 7.82 -6.32
C PHE A 49 -10.05 8.26 -4.97
N ASP A 50 -10.88 7.40 -4.35
CA ASP A 50 -11.58 7.77 -3.12
C ASP A 50 -10.65 8.03 -1.93
N ARG A 51 -9.51 7.30 -1.83
CA ARG A 51 -8.50 7.51 -0.77
C ARG A 51 -7.64 8.73 -1.08
N ALA A 52 -7.28 8.93 -2.34
CA ALA A 52 -6.61 10.15 -2.77
C ALA A 52 -7.46 11.40 -2.49
N ILE A 53 -8.76 11.35 -2.80
CA ILE A 53 -9.69 12.44 -2.47
C ILE A 53 -9.75 12.69 -0.96
N LEU A 54 -9.81 11.66 -0.14
CA LEU A 54 -9.83 11.83 1.31
C LEU A 54 -8.58 12.59 1.79
N GLN A 55 -7.42 12.22 1.25
CA GLN A 55 -6.15 12.85 1.61
C GLN A 55 -6.05 14.28 1.08
N GLU A 56 -6.33 14.48 -0.21
CA GLU A 56 -6.07 15.75 -0.89
C GLU A 56 -7.16 16.81 -0.64
N CYS A 57 -8.44 16.42 -0.64
CA CYS A 57 -9.53 17.36 -0.44
C CYS A 57 -9.72 17.82 1.00
N THR A 58 -9.00 17.24 1.97
CA THR A 58 -8.92 17.74 3.34
C THR A 58 -7.77 18.72 3.55
N THR A 59 -7.08 19.09 2.48
CA THR A 59 -5.99 20.08 2.47
C THR A 59 -6.41 21.35 1.74
N ASP A 60 -5.55 22.35 1.76
CA ASP A 60 -5.73 23.59 0.99
C ASP A 60 -5.26 23.48 -0.46
N GLU A 61 -4.78 22.31 -0.90
CA GLU A 61 -4.19 22.13 -2.22
C GLU A 61 -5.22 21.79 -3.30
N MET A 62 -6.13 20.86 -2.97
CA MET A 62 -7.03 20.26 -3.95
C MET A 62 -8.48 20.37 -3.54
N CYS A 63 -9.35 20.52 -4.54
CA CYS A 63 -10.79 20.49 -4.33
C CYS A 63 -11.50 19.76 -5.47
N VAL A 64 -12.70 19.27 -5.16
CA VAL A 64 -13.64 18.73 -6.14
C VAL A 64 -14.93 19.54 -6.07
N THR A 65 -15.14 20.40 -7.07
CA THR A 65 -16.33 21.24 -7.12
C THR A 65 -17.42 20.63 -7.98
N GLN A 66 -18.65 20.91 -7.66
CA GLN A 66 -19.80 20.52 -8.47
C GLN A 66 -19.72 21.12 -9.88
N LYS A 67 -19.98 20.31 -10.89
CA LYS A 67 -19.97 20.70 -12.30
C LYS A 67 -21.22 20.16 -13.00
N GLY A 68 -22.29 20.95 -12.95
CA GLY A 68 -23.59 20.54 -13.48
C GLY A 68 -24.13 19.28 -12.78
N ILE A 69 -24.32 18.19 -13.51
CA ILE A 69 -24.76 16.90 -12.96
C ILE A 69 -23.59 16.04 -12.43
N HIS A 70 -22.34 16.48 -12.65
CA HIS A 70 -21.16 15.76 -12.20
C HIS A 70 -20.65 16.32 -10.87
N TYR A 71 -20.15 15.45 -10.03
CA TYR A 71 -19.60 15.81 -8.71
C TYR A 71 -20.55 16.64 -7.85
N ASN A 72 -21.86 16.38 -7.97
CA ASN A 72 -22.90 17.06 -7.17
C ASN A 72 -23.14 16.38 -5.81
N ASP A 73 -22.36 15.40 -5.47
CA ASP A 73 -22.39 14.72 -4.18
C ASP A 73 -21.77 15.65 -3.11
N VAL A 74 -22.48 15.89 -2.06
CA VAL A 74 -22.06 16.76 -0.93
C VAL A 74 -20.78 16.27 -0.25
N ARG A 75 -20.41 15.00 -0.40
CA ARG A 75 -19.23 14.41 0.25
C ARG A 75 -17.93 15.16 -0.04
N TYR A 76 -17.76 15.69 -1.24
CA TYR A 76 -16.54 16.42 -1.60
C TYR A 76 -16.45 17.76 -0.88
N ALA A 77 -17.57 18.47 -0.81
CA ALA A 77 -17.65 19.71 -0.04
C ALA A 77 -17.45 19.44 1.47
N GLN A 78 -18.00 18.34 1.99
CA GLN A 78 -17.79 17.96 3.39
C GLN A 78 -16.33 17.73 3.73
N LEU A 79 -15.55 17.08 2.84
CA LEU A 79 -14.11 16.91 3.03
C LEU A 79 -13.39 18.26 3.06
N GLN A 80 -13.70 19.13 2.11
CA GLN A 80 -13.07 20.46 2.01
C GLN A 80 -13.42 21.38 3.19
N HIS A 81 -14.65 21.30 3.69
CA HIS A 81 -15.13 22.13 4.82
C HIS A 81 -14.86 21.50 6.19
N HIS A 82 -14.30 20.30 6.24
CA HIS A 82 -14.03 19.54 7.46
C HIS A 82 -15.29 19.30 8.31
N ASP A 83 -16.44 19.09 7.67
CA ASP A 83 -17.74 18.85 8.33
C ASP A 83 -18.27 17.41 8.13
N TRP A 84 -17.39 16.48 7.79
CA TRP A 84 -17.75 15.07 7.64
C TRP A 84 -18.10 14.40 8.96
N THR A 85 -18.88 13.34 8.87
CA THR A 85 -19.19 12.44 9.99
C THR A 85 -18.39 11.14 9.90
N PRO A 86 -18.34 10.32 10.96
CA PRO A 86 -17.73 8.99 10.89
C PRO A 86 -18.32 8.07 9.80
N LEU A 87 -19.55 8.35 9.37
CA LEU A 87 -20.25 7.59 8.30
C LEU A 87 -19.96 8.13 6.89
N HIS A 88 -19.02 9.04 6.75
CA HIS A 88 -18.64 9.57 5.44
C HIS A 88 -18.08 8.45 4.54
N PRO A 89 -18.57 8.28 3.30
CA PRO A 89 -18.20 7.13 2.45
C PRO A 89 -16.69 6.96 2.24
N ASN A 90 -15.96 8.06 2.05
CA ASN A 90 -14.50 7.99 1.89
C ASN A 90 -13.79 7.52 3.17
N ASN A 91 -14.30 7.86 4.36
CA ASN A 91 -13.77 7.36 5.62
C ASN A 91 -13.99 5.86 5.77
N GLU A 92 -15.21 5.38 5.49
CA GLU A 92 -15.56 3.96 5.55
C GLU A 92 -14.71 3.14 4.58
N GLU A 93 -14.62 3.56 3.31
CA GLU A 93 -13.83 2.87 2.28
C GLU A 93 -12.34 2.84 2.62
N THR A 94 -11.80 3.92 3.18
CA THR A 94 -10.39 3.98 3.58
C THR A 94 -10.12 3.08 4.79
N TRP A 95 -10.99 3.12 5.81
CA TRP A 95 -10.89 2.24 6.96
C TRP A 95 -10.91 0.77 6.56
N ARG A 96 -11.89 0.39 5.74
CA ARG A 96 -12.00 -0.96 5.18
C ARG A 96 -10.76 -1.34 4.39
N GLY A 97 -10.25 -0.42 3.59
CA GLY A 97 -9.04 -0.63 2.78
C GLY A 97 -7.80 -0.89 3.62
N VAL A 98 -7.59 -0.14 4.70
CA VAL A 98 -6.49 -0.37 5.64
C VAL A 98 -6.63 -1.75 6.30
N GLY A 99 -7.82 -2.07 6.85
CA GLY A 99 -8.07 -3.35 7.53
C GLY A 99 -7.88 -4.55 6.60
N MET A 100 -8.40 -4.49 5.38
CA MET A 100 -8.20 -5.54 4.37
C MET A 100 -6.72 -5.68 3.99
N GLY A 101 -6.01 -4.57 3.84
CA GLY A 101 -4.57 -4.60 3.51
C GLY A 101 -3.74 -5.30 4.58
N VAL A 102 -3.99 -4.98 5.85
CA VAL A 102 -3.36 -5.66 6.99
C VAL A 102 -3.69 -7.15 6.99
N ALA A 103 -4.98 -7.50 6.90
CA ALA A 103 -5.43 -8.89 6.95
C ALA A 103 -4.83 -9.73 5.82
N MET A 104 -4.84 -9.22 4.58
CA MET A 104 -4.28 -9.93 3.43
C MET A 104 -2.77 -10.10 3.52
N ALA A 105 -2.04 -9.07 3.96
CA ALA A 105 -0.59 -9.15 4.09
C ALA A 105 -0.18 -10.12 5.22
N LEU A 106 -0.89 -10.12 6.36
CA LEU A 106 -0.67 -11.08 7.45
C LEU A 106 -0.97 -12.51 7.04
N ALA A 107 -2.13 -12.76 6.41
CA ALA A 107 -2.50 -14.09 5.93
C ALA A 107 -1.47 -14.62 4.92
N CYS A 108 -1.11 -13.79 3.94
CA CYS A 108 -0.09 -14.16 2.96
C CYS A 108 1.27 -14.47 3.60
N LYS A 109 1.66 -13.68 4.62
CA LYS A 109 2.90 -13.88 5.36
C LYS A 109 2.90 -15.22 6.11
N GLU A 110 1.80 -15.58 6.76
CA GLU A 110 1.66 -16.84 7.49
C GLU A 110 1.65 -18.04 6.54
N ASP A 111 0.87 -17.99 5.47
CA ASP A 111 0.80 -19.07 4.49
C ASP A 111 2.16 -19.34 3.84
N LEU A 112 2.86 -18.29 3.38
CA LEU A 112 4.18 -18.42 2.78
C LEU A 112 5.26 -18.85 3.79
N ALA A 113 5.09 -18.59 5.09
CA ALA A 113 6.00 -19.10 6.11
C ALA A 113 6.02 -20.63 6.17
N GLY A 114 4.88 -21.29 5.89
CA GLY A 114 4.76 -22.75 5.87
C GLY A 114 5.30 -23.41 4.59
N VAL A 115 5.57 -22.65 3.51
CA VAL A 115 5.99 -23.20 2.22
C VAL A 115 7.47 -23.60 2.26
N ASP A 116 7.79 -24.77 1.73
CA ASP A 116 9.19 -25.21 1.49
C ASP A 116 9.69 -24.63 0.17
N TYR A 117 10.36 -23.47 0.24
CA TYR A 117 10.92 -22.77 -0.91
C TYR A 117 12.01 -23.59 -1.61
N VAL A 118 12.81 -24.33 -0.85
CA VAL A 118 13.92 -25.11 -1.41
C VAL A 118 13.40 -26.23 -2.33
N SER A 119 12.34 -26.92 -1.93
CA SER A 119 11.71 -27.96 -2.77
C SER A 119 11.13 -27.41 -4.07
N LEU A 120 10.80 -26.10 -4.12
CA LEU A 120 10.31 -25.42 -5.31
C LEU A 120 11.42 -24.77 -6.15
N GLY A 121 12.71 -25.02 -5.82
CA GLY A 121 13.86 -24.44 -6.52
C GLY A 121 14.08 -22.95 -6.20
N MET A 122 13.64 -22.49 -5.04
CA MET A 122 13.86 -21.16 -4.49
C MET A 122 14.83 -21.23 -3.29
N THR A 123 15.22 -20.09 -2.70
CA THR A 123 16.15 -20.08 -1.57
C THR A 123 15.48 -19.61 -0.28
N GLU A 124 16.08 -19.97 0.87
CA GLU A 124 15.62 -19.47 2.18
C GLU A 124 15.83 -17.96 2.34
N GLU A 125 16.86 -17.41 1.69
CA GLU A 125 17.09 -15.95 1.66
C GLU A 125 15.95 -15.23 0.94
N LEU A 126 15.47 -15.79 -0.20
CA LEU A 126 14.32 -15.25 -0.92
C LEU A 126 13.03 -15.38 -0.10
N LYS A 127 12.86 -16.49 0.64
CA LYS A 127 11.75 -16.65 1.58
C LYS A 127 11.79 -15.57 2.66
N ALA A 128 12.97 -15.33 3.23
CA ALA A 128 13.14 -14.30 4.24
C ALA A 128 12.84 -12.89 3.70
N ASP A 129 13.27 -12.60 2.47
CA ASP A 129 12.94 -11.33 1.80
C ASP A 129 11.44 -11.18 1.57
N HIS A 130 10.75 -12.17 1.03
CA HIS A 130 9.29 -12.14 0.85
C HIS A 130 8.55 -11.92 2.18
N GLN A 131 9.01 -12.56 3.27
CA GLN A 131 8.45 -12.35 4.61
C GLN A 131 8.61 -10.89 5.07
N MET A 132 9.74 -10.25 4.77
CA MET A 132 10.00 -8.86 5.13
C MET A 132 9.27 -7.87 4.23
N GLN A 133 9.09 -8.18 2.96
CA GLN A 133 8.24 -7.38 2.07
C GLN A 133 6.80 -7.34 2.57
N LEU A 134 6.21 -8.49 2.94
CA LEU A 134 4.87 -8.56 3.52
C LEU A 134 4.79 -7.84 4.86
N GLN A 135 5.82 -7.96 5.72
CA GLN A 135 5.89 -7.21 6.97
C GLN A 135 5.94 -5.71 6.76
N THR A 136 6.69 -5.24 5.77
CA THR A 136 6.76 -3.83 5.39
C THR A 136 5.42 -3.35 4.83
N LEU A 137 4.71 -4.19 4.09
CA LEU A 137 3.37 -3.87 3.61
C LEU A 137 2.35 -3.77 4.76
N VAL A 138 2.44 -4.63 5.78
CA VAL A 138 1.65 -4.49 7.03
C VAL A 138 1.97 -3.15 7.69
N ALA A 139 3.25 -2.81 7.85
CA ALA A 139 3.67 -1.53 8.43
C ALA A 139 3.14 -0.33 7.63
N TYR A 140 3.15 -0.41 6.30
CA TYR A 140 2.59 0.60 5.43
C TYR A 140 1.10 0.83 5.70
N PHE A 141 0.28 -0.23 5.75
CA PHE A 141 -1.15 -0.08 6.02
C PHE A 141 -1.42 0.47 7.42
N TYR A 142 -0.66 0.05 8.43
CA TYR A 142 -0.77 0.64 9.78
C TYR A 142 -0.32 2.10 9.81
N LEU A 143 0.72 2.48 9.07
CA LEU A 143 1.12 3.88 8.94
C LEU A 143 0.01 4.72 8.29
N ARG A 144 -0.65 4.22 7.23
CA ARG A 144 -1.81 4.89 6.64
C ARG A 144 -2.99 4.96 7.62
N GLY A 145 -3.25 3.87 8.36
CA GLY A 145 -4.29 3.87 9.40
C GLY A 145 -3.99 4.84 10.53
N LEU A 146 -2.74 4.94 10.96
CA LEU A 146 -2.27 5.91 11.95
C LEU A 146 -2.48 7.35 11.46
N ASP A 147 -2.17 7.61 10.20
CA ASP A 147 -2.27 8.92 9.56
C ASP A 147 -3.73 9.38 9.44
N PHE A 148 -4.63 8.51 8.98
CA PHE A 148 -6.04 8.85 8.79
C PHE A 148 -6.87 8.82 10.08
N TYR A 149 -6.56 7.93 11.03
CA TYR A 149 -7.45 7.64 12.16
C TYR A 149 -6.78 7.70 13.53
N GLY A 150 -5.47 7.85 13.60
CA GLY A 150 -4.73 7.72 14.84
C GLY A 150 -4.59 6.26 15.26
N GLY A 151 -5.07 5.89 16.47
CA GLY A 151 -4.95 4.50 16.94
C GLY A 151 -5.76 3.49 16.12
N MET A 152 -5.19 2.31 15.92
CA MET A 152 -5.77 1.21 15.16
C MET A 152 -5.85 -0.06 16.00
N PRO A 153 -6.81 -1.00 15.75
CA PRO A 153 -6.71 -2.35 16.28
C PRO A 153 -5.44 -3.04 15.76
N ILE A 154 -4.59 -3.53 16.65
CA ILE A 154 -3.31 -4.16 16.28
C ILE A 154 -3.49 -5.67 16.18
N TYR A 155 -3.20 -6.20 15.00
CA TYR A 155 -3.16 -7.64 14.70
C TYR A 155 -1.72 -8.03 14.35
N ARG A 156 -1.21 -9.04 15.06
CA ARG A 156 0.14 -9.59 14.83
C ARG A 156 0.12 -10.88 14.02
N ARG A 157 -1.07 -11.42 13.79
CA ARG A 157 -1.37 -12.63 13.01
C ARG A 157 -2.70 -12.48 12.29
N SER A 158 -2.92 -13.31 11.29
CA SER A 158 -4.23 -13.45 10.66
C SER A 158 -5.21 -14.08 11.64
N THR A 159 -6.33 -13.41 11.91
CA THR A 159 -7.33 -13.88 12.86
C THR A 159 -8.69 -13.25 12.58
N THR A 160 -9.75 -13.95 12.97
CA THR A 160 -11.12 -13.43 13.01
C THR A 160 -11.52 -12.89 14.39
N GLU A 161 -10.63 -13.00 15.39
CA GLU A 161 -10.87 -12.46 16.72
C GLU A 161 -10.80 -10.93 16.69
N GLU A 162 -11.74 -10.28 17.35
CA GLU A 162 -11.75 -8.84 17.45
C GLU A 162 -10.64 -8.34 18.40
N SER A 163 -9.93 -7.28 17.98
CA SER A 163 -8.98 -6.58 18.83
C SER A 163 -9.52 -5.19 19.17
N PRO A 164 -9.38 -4.73 20.41
CA PRO A 164 -9.75 -3.37 20.76
C PRO A 164 -8.86 -2.35 20.00
N ARG A 165 -9.38 -1.16 19.86
CA ARG A 165 -8.61 -0.06 19.27
C ARG A 165 -7.45 0.31 20.21
N SER A 166 -6.23 0.27 19.68
CA SER A 166 -5.04 0.77 20.35
C SER A 166 -4.93 2.29 20.24
N THR A 167 -4.09 2.89 21.06
CA THR A 167 -3.77 4.31 20.98
C THR A 167 -2.91 4.62 19.75
N ALA A 168 -2.82 5.89 19.37
CA ALA A 168 -1.93 6.32 18.30
C ALA A 168 -0.45 6.00 18.62
N ARG A 169 -0.03 6.18 19.89
CA ARG A 169 1.32 5.82 20.35
C ARG A 169 1.60 4.32 20.22
N GLU A 170 0.66 3.46 20.60
CA GLU A 170 0.84 2.01 20.46
C GLU A 170 0.91 1.60 18.99
N THR A 171 0.09 2.21 18.13
CA THR A 171 0.13 1.98 16.69
C THR A 171 1.45 2.46 16.09
N PHE A 172 1.94 3.64 16.48
CA PHE A 172 3.26 4.17 16.10
C PHE A 172 4.38 3.19 16.47
N ASN A 173 4.42 2.74 17.72
CA ASN A 173 5.43 1.79 18.20
C ASN A 173 5.40 0.48 17.42
N TYR A 174 4.21 0.01 17.05
CA TYR A 174 4.07 -1.20 16.26
C TYR A 174 4.59 -1.02 14.83
N VAL A 175 4.30 0.09 14.17
CA VAL A 175 4.85 0.41 12.84
C VAL A 175 6.38 0.52 12.90
N GLU A 176 6.92 1.20 13.91
CA GLU A 176 8.36 1.32 14.15
C GLU A 176 9.01 -0.06 14.32
N GLU A 177 8.45 -0.92 15.17
CA GLU A 177 8.90 -2.31 15.39
C GLU A 177 9.00 -3.08 14.06
N LEU A 178 7.94 -3.03 13.24
CA LEU A 178 7.88 -3.75 11.97
C LEU A 178 8.93 -3.27 10.98
N LEU A 179 9.12 -1.95 10.84
CA LEU A 179 10.05 -1.35 9.89
C LEU A 179 11.51 -1.57 10.32
N LEU A 180 11.84 -1.37 11.60
CA LEU A 180 13.18 -1.61 12.12
C LEU A 180 13.61 -3.09 11.96
N ALA A 181 12.67 -4.02 12.11
CA ALA A 181 12.94 -5.44 11.90
C ALA A 181 13.08 -5.83 10.42
N ALA A 182 12.41 -5.11 9.51
CA ALA A 182 12.41 -5.41 8.08
C ALA A 182 13.64 -4.82 7.36
N ILE A 183 14.00 -3.57 7.63
CA ILE A 183 15.06 -2.84 6.92
C ILE A 183 16.35 -3.67 6.74
N PRO A 184 16.96 -4.28 7.78
CA PRO A 184 18.23 -4.98 7.62
C PRO A 184 18.13 -6.28 6.82
N LYS A 185 16.94 -6.78 6.55
CA LYS A 185 16.69 -8.07 5.89
C LYS A 185 16.15 -7.95 4.47
N LEU A 186 15.64 -6.79 4.10
CA LEU A 186 15.21 -6.50 2.74
C LEU A 186 16.42 -6.34 1.81
N GLU A 187 16.21 -6.63 0.53
CA GLU A 187 17.20 -6.38 -0.49
C GLU A 187 17.48 -4.88 -0.66
N LYS A 188 18.72 -4.52 -0.97
CA LYS A 188 19.11 -3.16 -1.36
C LYS A 188 18.93 -2.98 -2.86
N LYS A 189 18.38 -1.83 -3.28
CA LYS A 189 18.39 -1.45 -4.70
C LYS A 189 19.84 -1.18 -5.13
N THR A 190 20.26 -1.77 -6.24
CA THR A 190 21.53 -1.47 -6.91
C THR A 190 21.30 -0.53 -8.09
N ALA A 191 22.36 0.05 -8.65
CA ALA A 191 22.28 1.03 -9.72
C ALA A 191 21.70 0.49 -11.05
N ASP A 192 21.79 -0.81 -11.26
CA ASP A 192 21.32 -1.54 -12.45
C ASP A 192 19.90 -2.11 -12.30
N MET A 193 19.32 -2.05 -11.09
CA MET A 193 17.97 -2.53 -10.85
C MET A 193 16.92 -1.53 -11.33
N LEU A 194 15.92 -2.04 -12.02
CA LEU A 194 14.71 -1.30 -12.36
C LEU A 194 13.76 -1.23 -11.15
N GLU A 195 12.86 -0.25 -11.18
CA GLU A 195 11.73 -0.23 -10.26
C GLU A 195 10.65 -1.20 -10.74
N GLU A 196 10.41 -2.26 -9.96
CA GLU A 196 9.50 -3.35 -10.30
C GLU A 196 8.41 -3.57 -9.25
N GLY A 197 8.22 -2.61 -8.34
CA GLY A 197 7.20 -2.68 -7.29
C GLY A 197 7.60 -3.47 -6.04
N TYR A 198 8.85 -3.89 -5.93
CA TYR A 198 9.36 -4.58 -4.73
C TYR A 198 9.65 -3.59 -3.60
N LEU A 199 9.28 -3.99 -2.37
CA LEU A 199 9.66 -3.26 -1.17
C LEU A 199 11.12 -3.58 -0.83
N ARG A 200 11.97 -2.56 -0.89
CA ARG A 200 13.41 -2.67 -0.63
C ARG A 200 13.79 -1.91 0.64
N GLN A 201 15.06 -2.03 1.06
CA GLN A 201 15.54 -1.32 2.27
C GLN A 201 15.26 0.18 2.24
N GLY A 202 15.52 0.85 1.11
CA GLY A 202 15.26 2.27 0.96
C GLY A 202 13.80 2.65 1.11
N THR A 203 12.88 1.83 0.57
CA THR A 203 11.44 2.05 0.74
C THR A 203 11.03 1.95 2.21
N ALA A 204 11.47 0.91 2.91
CA ALA A 204 11.17 0.74 4.33
C ALA A 204 11.79 1.86 5.20
N ALA A 205 13.01 2.31 4.86
CA ALA A 205 13.66 3.44 5.51
C ALA A 205 12.90 4.76 5.26
N ALA A 206 12.40 5.00 4.05
CA ALA A 206 11.59 6.17 3.74
C ALA A 206 10.25 6.18 4.51
N LEU A 207 9.59 5.02 4.64
CA LEU A 207 8.39 4.88 5.49
C LEU A 207 8.71 5.17 6.97
N LEU A 208 9.87 4.73 7.45
CA LEU A 208 10.31 5.02 8.82
C LEU A 208 10.64 6.51 9.01
N ALA A 209 11.26 7.15 8.02
CA ALA A 209 11.49 8.60 8.04
C ALA A 209 10.16 9.37 8.11
N GLN A 210 9.15 8.96 7.31
CA GLN A 210 7.81 9.55 7.34
C GLN A 210 7.14 9.36 8.72
N LEU A 211 7.26 8.17 9.31
CA LEU A 211 6.77 7.88 10.65
C LEU A 211 7.39 8.81 11.69
N TYR A 212 8.71 8.99 11.65
CA TYR A 212 9.44 9.85 12.59
C TYR A 212 9.17 11.34 12.37
N PHE A 213 9.02 11.78 11.14
CA PHE A 213 8.68 13.16 10.82
C PHE A 213 7.35 13.58 11.47
N ASN A 214 6.36 12.68 11.49
CA ASN A 214 5.04 12.93 12.04
C ASN A 214 4.89 12.44 13.50
N ALA A 215 5.96 11.99 14.15
CA ALA A 215 5.91 11.38 15.48
C ALA A 215 5.26 12.27 16.54
N GLU A 216 5.54 13.58 16.51
CA GLU A 216 4.96 14.53 17.47
C GLU A 216 3.44 14.58 17.39
N VAL A 217 2.86 14.52 16.20
CA VAL A 217 1.42 14.48 15.98
C VAL A 217 0.80 13.21 16.56
N TYR A 218 1.46 12.06 16.37
CA TYR A 218 0.92 10.77 16.81
C TYR A 218 1.15 10.48 18.29
N THR A 219 2.26 10.95 18.84
CA THR A 219 2.72 10.55 20.18
C THR A 219 2.90 11.70 21.16
N GLY A 220 2.94 12.95 20.67
CA GLY A 220 3.31 14.13 21.46
C GLY A 220 4.82 14.26 21.69
N GLU A 221 5.64 13.42 21.05
CA GLU A 221 7.11 13.43 21.18
C GLU A 221 7.77 13.57 19.82
N SER A 222 8.66 14.56 19.69
CA SER A 222 9.39 14.80 18.44
C SER A 222 10.48 13.73 18.20
N ARG A 223 10.57 13.27 16.94
CA ARG A 223 11.61 12.35 16.44
C ARG A 223 12.33 12.93 15.21
N PHE A 224 12.44 14.26 15.12
CA PHE A 224 13.06 14.92 13.97
C PHE A 224 14.55 14.58 13.81
N ALA A 225 15.27 14.35 14.91
CA ALA A 225 16.68 13.97 14.85
C ALA A 225 16.87 12.60 14.19
N GLU A 226 16.04 11.62 14.56
CA GLU A 226 16.06 10.27 13.98
C GLU A 226 15.56 10.29 12.51
N CYS A 227 14.57 11.12 12.21
CA CYS A 227 14.14 11.35 10.83
C CYS A 227 15.29 11.90 9.97
N ALA A 228 15.96 12.95 10.44
CA ALA A 228 17.08 13.56 9.74
C ALA A 228 18.23 12.55 9.52
N GLN A 229 18.53 11.70 10.52
CA GLN A 229 19.55 10.67 10.38
C GLN A 229 19.18 9.65 9.31
N ILE A 230 17.92 9.19 9.24
CA ILE A 230 17.47 8.24 8.18
C ILE A 230 17.53 8.90 6.81
N CYS A 231 17.12 10.15 6.69
CA CYS A 231 17.23 10.90 5.44
C CYS A 231 18.71 11.02 5.00
N GLN A 232 19.62 11.32 5.91
CA GLN A 232 21.06 11.37 5.61
C GLN A 232 21.57 9.99 5.18
N ASP A 233 21.20 8.94 5.91
CA ASP A 233 21.57 7.55 5.58
C ASP A 233 21.05 7.13 4.19
N LEU A 234 19.87 7.61 3.75
CA LEU A 234 19.33 7.40 2.40
C LEU A 234 20.17 8.13 1.35
N LEU A 235 20.52 9.39 1.59
CA LEU A 235 21.38 10.20 0.71
C LEU A 235 22.78 9.60 0.56
N ASP A 236 23.30 9.02 1.63
CA ASP A 236 24.61 8.34 1.65
C ASP A 236 24.59 6.94 1.04
N GLY A 237 23.43 6.48 0.52
CA GLY A 237 23.28 5.18 -0.12
C GLY A 237 23.30 3.99 0.83
N LYS A 238 23.15 4.19 2.15
CA LYS A 238 23.18 3.11 3.14
C LYS A 238 22.10 2.05 2.91
N TYR A 239 20.93 2.47 2.40
CA TYR A 239 19.76 1.62 2.16
C TYR A 239 19.55 1.24 0.69
N GLY A 240 20.49 1.57 -0.18
CA GLY A 240 20.45 1.27 -1.60
C GLY A 240 20.79 2.47 -2.46
N TYR A 241 20.86 2.27 -3.77
CA TYR A 241 21.19 3.31 -4.72
C TYR A 241 19.95 4.06 -5.18
N TYR A 242 19.90 5.34 -4.86
CA TYR A 242 18.88 6.29 -5.32
C TYR A 242 19.59 7.59 -5.71
N GLU A 243 19.11 8.24 -6.76
CA GLU A 243 19.71 9.45 -7.29
C GLU A 243 18.61 10.33 -7.86
N LEU A 244 18.66 11.65 -7.64
CA LEU A 244 17.74 12.58 -8.25
C LEU A 244 17.95 12.60 -9.77
N GLU A 245 16.87 12.63 -10.52
CA GLU A 245 16.92 12.81 -11.97
C GLU A 245 17.39 14.21 -12.32
N GLU A 246 18.18 14.34 -13.40
CA GLU A 246 18.61 15.65 -13.90
C GLU A 246 17.41 16.43 -14.49
N ASP A 247 16.46 15.72 -15.09
CA ASP A 247 15.23 16.29 -15.64
C ASP A 247 14.06 16.06 -14.67
N TRP A 248 13.41 17.15 -14.28
CA TRP A 248 12.21 17.11 -13.45
C TRP A 248 11.14 16.11 -13.95
N PHE A 249 11.00 15.95 -15.26
CA PHE A 249 10.04 15.02 -15.84
C PHE A 249 10.49 13.56 -15.84
N GLY A 250 11.74 13.26 -15.51
CA GLY A 250 12.28 11.90 -15.52
C GLY A 250 11.38 10.86 -14.86
N PRO A 251 10.95 11.05 -13.59
CA PRO A 251 10.07 10.10 -12.88
C PRO A 251 8.65 10.00 -13.46
N PHE A 252 8.26 10.91 -14.35
CA PHE A 252 6.91 11.01 -14.94
C PHE A 252 6.86 10.62 -16.42
N THR A 253 7.96 10.16 -16.98
CA THR A 253 8.03 9.71 -18.37
C THR A 253 7.41 8.34 -18.57
N PHE A 254 7.29 7.91 -19.83
CA PHE A 254 6.79 6.57 -20.16
C PHE A 254 7.72 5.44 -19.68
N GLU A 255 9.00 5.74 -19.50
CA GLU A 255 10.03 4.81 -19.02
C GLU A 255 10.39 5.03 -17.54
N ASN A 256 9.46 5.53 -16.74
CA ASN A 256 9.68 5.88 -15.33
C ASN A 256 10.13 4.71 -14.43
N ASN A 257 9.95 3.47 -14.87
CA ASN A 257 10.52 2.30 -14.20
C ASN A 257 12.06 2.24 -14.24
N LYS A 258 12.69 3.04 -15.11
CA LYS A 258 14.14 3.20 -15.17
C LYS A 258 14.64 4.30 -14.23
N SER A 259 13.74 5.09 -13.68
CA SER A 259 14.12 6.19 -12.80
C SER A 259 14.84 5.70 -11.56
N LYS A 260 15.94 6.35 -11.27
CA LYS A 260 16.76 6.11 -10.06
C LYS A 260 16.16 6.82 -8.84
N GLU A 261 15.31 7.81 -9.05
CA GLU A 261 14.63 8.57 -8.00
C GLU A 261 13.48 7.80 -7.38
N VAL A 262 12.75 7.02 -8.18
CA VAL A 262 11.57 6.28 -7.71
C VAL A 262 11.99 5.17 -6.74
N MET A 263 11.44 5.22 -5.53
CA MET A 263 11.73 4.27 -4.46
C MET A 263 10.76 3.08 -4.42
N TRP A 264 9.51 3.33 -4.78
CA TRP A 264 8.46 2.31 -4.84
C TRP A 264 7.31 2.78 -5.72
N SER A 265 6.78 1.91 -6.55
CA SER A 265 5.74 2.26 -7.51
C SER A 265 4.68 1.20 -7.67
N VAL A 266 3.48 1.63 -8.03
CA VAL A 266 2.40 0.74 -8.47
C VAL A 266 2.63 0.40 -9.94
N GLN A 267 3.02 -0.84 -10.21
CA GLN A 267 3.33 -1.28 -11.56
C GLN A 267 2.08 -1.32 -12.46
N SER A 268 2.16 -0.70 -13.62
CA SER A 268 1.11 -0.71 -14.65
C SER A 268 1.70 -1.07 -16.00
N GLN A 269 1.08 -2.01 -16.68
CA GLN A 269 1.48 -2.40 -18.03
C GLN A 269 0.27 -2.39 -18.95
N TYR A 270 0.43 -1.86 -20.18
CA TYR A 270 -0.63 -1.86 -21.19
C TYR A 270 -1.20 -3.28 -21.40
N ALA A 271 -2.53 -3.38 -21.49
CA ALA A 271 -3.30 -4.61 -21.61
C ALA A 271 -3.12 -5.63 -20.46
N LYS A 272 -2.28 -5.31 -19.44
CA LYS A 272 -2.10 -6.14 -18.24
C LYS A 272 -2.15 -5.23 -17.01
N GLY A 273 -2.82 -5.66 -15.96
CA GLY A 273 -2.88 -4.88 -14.72
C GLY A 273 -3.53 -3.49 -14.88
N THR A 274 -4.58 -3.41 -15.70
CA THR A 274 -5.36 -2.18 -15.92
C THR A 274 -6.43 -1.92 -14.86
N LEU A 275 -6.75 -2.92 -14.03
CA LEU A 275 -7.70 -2.75 -12.93
C LEU A 275 -7.07 -1.94 -11.80
N PHE A 276 -7.87 -1.08 -11.19
CA PHE A 276 -7.47 -0.23 -10.06
C PHE A 276 -6.31 0.71 -10.38
N GLN A 277 -6.27 1.23 -11.59
CA GLN A 277 -5.32 2.26 -11.96
C GLN A 277 -5.65 3.57 -11.25
N TRP A 278 -4.63 4.41 -11.13
CA TRP A 278 -4.84 5.82 -10.84
C TRP A 278 -5.70 6.43 -11.95
N GLN A 279 -6.81 7.03 -11.59
CA GLN A 279 -7.80 7.52 -12.56
C GLN A 279 -7.43 8.92 -13.04
N PHE A 280 -6.42 9.04 -13.89
CA PHE A 280 -5.97 10.33 -14.45
C PHE A 280 -7.07 11.12 -15.15
N GLU A 281 -8.08 10.44 -15.71
CA GLU A 281 -9.24 11.06 -16.32
C GLU A 281 -9.98 12.00 -15.37
N ARG A 282 -9.83 11.83 -14.06
CA ARG A 282 -10.49 12.67 -13.05
C ARG A 282 -9.75 13.96 -12.74
N TYR A 283 -8.48 14.05 -13.11
CA TYR A 283 -7.66 15.25 -12.95
C TYR A 283 -7.65 16.12 -14.18
N ASN A 284 -7.92 15.56 -15.35
CA ASN A 284 -7.83 16.27 -16.60
C ASN A 284 -9.18 16.90 -16.99
N HIS A 285 -9.10 18.08 -17.58
CA HIS A 285 -10.26 18.74 -18.17
C HIS A 285 -10.87 17.87 -19.28
N TYR A 286 -12.18 17.92 -19.47
CA TYR A 286 -12.88 17.13 -20.49
C TYR A 286 -12.37 17.35 -21.93
N ASN A 287 -11.73 18.50 -22.21
CA ASN A 287 -11.09 18.82 -23.48
C ASN A 287 -9.66 18.28 -23.62
N ALA A 288 -9.09 17.63 -22.60
CA ALA A 288 -7.69 17.16 -22.63
C ALA A 288 -7.39 16.32 -23.88
N LYS A 289 -8.34 15.51 -24.33
CA LYS A 289 -8.20 14.72 -25.56
C LYS A 289 -7.91 15.54 -26.80
N ASN A 290 -8.43 16.77 -26.88
CA ASN A 290 -8.23 17.67 -28.03
C ASN A 290 -6.89 18.37 -27.94
N TYR A 291 -6.36 18.59 -26.73
CA TYR A 291 -5.07 19.22 -26.51
C TYR A 291 -3.91 18.25 -26.75
N PHE A 292 -4.10 16.99 -26.36
CA PHE A 292 -3.04 15.98 -26.36
C PHE A 292 -3.22 14.94 -27.48
N ASP A 293 -4.17 15.15 -28.39
CA ASP A 293 -4.50 14.23 -29.49
C ASP A 293 -4.74 12.79 -29.02
N LEU A 294 -5.48 12.64 -27.91
CA LEU A 294 -5.76 11.35 -27.26
C LEU A 294 -7.08 10.78 -27.74
N SER A 295 -7.05 10.06 -28.84
CA SER A 295 -8.23 9.35 -29.39
C SER A 295 -8.78 8.33 -28.36
N GLY A 296 -10.09 8.40 -28.11
CA GLY A 296 -10.77 7.49 -27.17
C GLY A 296 -10.60 7.80 -25.69
N TYR A 297 -9.82 8.83 -25.33
CA TYR A 297 -9.66 9.28 -23.94
C TYR A 297 -10.86 10.13 -23.49
N SER A 298 -11.35 9.86 -22.29
CA SER A 298 -12.44 10.62 -21.67
C SER A 298 -11.96 11.17 -20.34
N SER A 299 -12.07 12.47 -20.16
CA SER A 299 -11.74 13.16 -18.91
C SER A 299 -12.99 13.72 -18.27
N THR A 300 -13.03 13.73 -16.95
CA THR A 300 -14.21 14.09 -16.16
C THR A 300 -14.07 15.40 -15.41
N ASN A 301 -12.87 16.04 -15.44
CA ASN A 301 -12.61 17.31 -14.76
C ASN A 301 -13.05 17.30 -13.28
N GLY A 302 -12.65 16.28 -12.56
CA GLY A 302 -13.10 16.06 -11.17
C GLY A 302 -12.34 16.90 -10.18
N MET A 303 -11.08 16.58 -9.98
CA MET A 303 -10.21 17.21 -9.00
C MET A 303 -9.38 18.31 -9.66
N HIS A 304 -9.20 19.42 -8.99
CA HIS A 304 -8.36 20.53 -9.45
C HIS A 304 -7.69 21.22 -8.27
N LEU A 305 -6.62 21.95 -8.55
CA LEU A 305 -5.94 22.76 -7.55
C LEU A 305 -6.88 23.82 -7.00
N GLN A 306 -6.83 24.03 -5.70
CA GLN A 306 -7.53 25.13 -5.04
C GLN A 306 -6.69 26.40 -5.23
N PRO A 307 -7.24 27.49 -5.75
CA PRO A 307 -6.49 28.72 -5.86
C PRO A 307 -6.15 29.24 -4.47
N SER A 308 -4.87 29.38 -4.19
CA SER A 308 -4.37 30.06 -2.99
C SER A 308 -4.49 31.57 -3.20
N LEU A 309 -5.32 32.21 -2.39
CA LEU A 309 -5.42 33.66 -2.42
C LEU A 309 -4.27 34.28 -1.63
N LYS A 310 -3.55 35.20 -2.25
CA LYS A 310 -2.63 36.10 -1.55
C LYS A 310 -3.40 37.01 -0.59
N PRO A 311 -2.75 37.64 0.41
CA PRO A 311 -3.42 38.55 1.34
C PRO A 311 -4.18 39.70 0.70
N ASN A 312 -3.84 40.07 -0.56
CA ASN A 312 -4.52 41.08 -1.36
C ASN A 312 -5.71 40.54 -2.18
N GLY A 313 -6.01 39.24 -2.09
CA GLY A 313 -7.08 38.57 -2.83
C GLY A 313 -6.70 38.06 -4.22
N ASP A 314 -5.47 38.25 -4.67
CA ASP A 314 -4.98 37.70 -5.94
C ASP A 314 -4.73 36.17 -5.80
N PRO A 315 -4.92 35.38 -6.88
CA PRO A 315 -4.58 33.96 -6.93
C PRO A 315 -3.06 33.68 -6.87
#